data_6b90887d2c50fdb73f798e616722df8b
#
_entry.id   6b90887d2c50fdb73f798e616722df8b
#
_cell.length_a   1.000
_cell.length_b   1.000
_cell.length_c   1.000
_cell.angle_alpha   90.00
_cell.angle_beta   90.00
_cell.angle_gamma   90.00
#
_symmetry.space_group_name_H-M   'P 1'
#
loop_
_entity.id
_entity.type
_entity.pdbx_description
1 polymer ?
#
loop_
_entity_poly.entity_id
_entity_poly.type
_entity_poly.pdbx_seq_one_letter_code
_entity_poly.pdbx_strand_id
1 'polypeptide(L)'
;EIRAMHNICRHRGSRVCEETQGNRKTFVCPYHGWVYNTDGSLRAARETHVMPGFNLEDHGLKTVNCVVYMGLVFINCDLKAGDLVASLDNIKEPLGAYDLANAKVAHRNSYRVNANWKLAVENYLECYHCATSHRAYARLHTLKDLEEKAGPVVAKMLERSDEITGIPGMSKEHTEIYLDAPSFGTCAHTMRYGLFDGFVTGSKDGRPVAPLMGDIKDYDGGAGDFQLGPLTFMLNYPDYCVLYRFLPRSLTETDMELVWFVRGDAIEGKDYDVDEVTWLWHHTTQEDDYIITRNSAGVNSRFFEPGPYHTEFEATLQQFISWYLHSLEQSLSAAP
;
A
#
# COMPACT_ATOMS: atom_id res chain seq x y z
N GLU A 1 -0.76 16.05 -16.57
CA GLU A 1 -0.97 16.29 -15.13
C GLU A 1 -2.04 15.32 -14.59
N ILE A 2 -1.75 14.64 -13.48
CA ILE A 2 -2.71 13.78 -12.76
C ILE A 2 -3.43 14.62 -11.71
N ARG A 3 -4.75 14.49 -11.65
CA ARG A 3 -5.61 15.19 -10.67
C ARG A 3 -6.57 14.23 -10.03
N ALA A 4 -6.91 14.47 -8.77
CA ALA A 4 -7.93 13.73 -8.04
C ALA A 4 -9.07 14.67 -7.62
N MET A 5 -10.30 14.21 -7.77
CA MET A 5 -11.50 14.98 -7.47
C MET A 5 -12.56 14.10 -6.84
N HIS A 6 -13.36 14.67 -5.95
CA HIS A 6 -14.54 13.98 -5.46
C HIS A 6 -15.54 13.75 -6.60
N ASN A 7 -15.95 12.52 -6.81
CA ASN A 7 -16.92 12.12 -7.83
C ASN A 7 -18.36 12.47 -7.39
N ILE A 8 -18.58 13.76 -7.11
CA ILE A 8 -19.83 14.29 -6.57
C ILE A 8 -20.19 15.58 -7.29
N CYS A 9 -21.27 15.57 -8.05
CA CYS A 9 -21.79 16.76 -8.74
C CYS A 9 -22.13 17.86 -7.74
N ARG A 10 -21.70 19.09 -8.02
CA ARG A 10 -21.88 20.26 -7.15
C ARG A 10 -23.31 20.78 -7.10
N HIS A 11 -24.21 20.25 -7.97
CA HIS A 11 -25.62 20.60 -7.95
C HIS A 11 -26.38 19.86 -6.84
N ARG A 12 -26.57 18.54 -6.98
CA ARG A 12 -27.35 17.70 -6.06
C ARG A 12 -26.68 16.38 -5.68
N GLY A 13 -25.34 16.31 -5.77
CA GLY A 13 -24.58 15.20 -5.23
C GLY A 13 -24.56 13.92 -6.06
N SER A 14 -25.12 13.90 -7.27
CA SER A 14 -25.04 12.72 -8.14
C SER A 14 -23.58 12.39 -8.49
N ARG A 15 -23.26 11.09 -8.62
CA ARG A 15 -22.00 10.67 -9.23
C ARG A 15 -21.90 11.22 -10.63
N VAL A 16 -20.71 11.69 -11.01
CA VAL A 16 -20.42 12.29 -12.32
C VAL A 16 -19.88 11.25 -13.30
N CYS A 17 -19.07 10.32 -12.79
CA CYS A 17 -18.47 9.25 -13.56
C CYS A 17 -18.67 7.90 -12.84
N GLU A 18 -19.16 6.90 -13.56
CA GLU A 18 -19.39 5.55 -13.01
C GLU A 18 -18.42 4.51 -13.59
N GLU A 19 -17.80 4.84 -14.72
CA GLU A 19 -16.81 3.97 -15.35
C GLU A 19 -15.52 3.94 -14.55
N THR A 20 -14.91 2.76 -14.46
CA THR A 20 -13.63 2.55 -13.77
C THR A 20 -12.44 3.10 -14.55
N GLN A 21 -12.57 3.22 -15.87
CA GLN A 21 -11.55 3.78 -16.78
C GLN A 21 -12.19 4.25 -18.08
N GLY A 22 -11.52 5.15 -18.80
CA GLY A 22 -11.98 5.64 -20.10
C GLY A 22 -11.29 6.93 -20.54
N ASN A 23 -11.66 7.41 -21.73
CA ASN A 23 -11.20 8.69 -22.29
C ASN A 23 -12.38 9.62 -22.53
N ARG A 24 -12.36 10.79 -21.90
CA ARG A 24 -13.38 11.82 -22.04
C ARG A 24 -12.75 13.20 -22.11
N LYS A 25 -13.35 14.09 -22.92
CA LYS A 25 -12.96 15.50 -22.96
C LYS A 25 -13.62 16.32 -21.84
N THR A 26 -14.76 15.84 -21.33
CA THR A 26 -15.55 16.46 -20.27
C THR A 26 -16.30 15.37 -19.51
N PHE A 27 -16.67 15.66 -18.27
CA PHE A 27 -17.56 14.84 -17.48
C PHE A 27 -18.95 15.47 -17.47
N VAL A 28 -19.98 14.69 -17.79
CA VAL A 28 -21.36 15.16 -17.82
C VAL A 28 -22.15 14.46 -16.72
N CYS A 29 -22.67 15.24 -15.79
CA CYS A 29 -23.51 14.71 -14.71
C CYS A 29 -24.80 14.10 -15.30
N PRO A 30 -25.09 12.82 -15.03
CA PRO A 30 -26.24 12.15 -15.63
C PRO A 30 -27.59 12.68 -15.12
N TYR A 31 -27.61 13.42 -14.00
CA TYR A 31 -28.86 13.89 -13.39
C TYR A 31 -29.43 15.13 -14.09
N HIS A 32 -28.67 16.22 -14.20
CA HIS A 32 -29.16 17.47 -14.80
C HIS A 32 -28.26 18.03 -15.92
N GLY A 33 -27.31 17.23 -16.40
CA GLY A 33 -26.47 17.60 -17.53
C GLY A 33 -25.43 18.67 -17.21
N TRP A 34 -25.05 18.90 -15.95
CA TRP A 34 -23.91 19.77 -15.64
C TRP A 34 -22.64 19.20 -16.23
N VAL A 35 -21.86 20.03 -16.91
CA VAL A 35 -20.66 19.63 -17.64
C VAL A 35 -19.42 20.17 -16.95
N TYR A 36 -18.50 19.27 -16.61
CA TYR A 36 -17.22 19.60 -15.98
C TYR A 36 -16.06 19.34 -16.96
N ASN A 37 -15.08 20.21 -16.94
CA ASN A 37 -13.80 19.98 -17.61
C ASN A 37 -12.98 18.91 -16.87
N THR A 38 -11.91 18.43 -17.49
CA THR A 38 -11.00 17.44 -16.90
C THR A 38 -10.14 17.99 -15.74
N ASP A 39 -10.11 19.30 -15.55
CA ASP A 39 -9.53 19.96 -14.38
C ASP A 39 -10.52 20.12 -13.22
N GLY A 40 -11.78 19.70 -13.41
CA GLY A 40 -12.85 19.79 -12.42
C GLY A 40 -13.66 21.08 -12.48
N SER A 41 -13.26 22.09 -13.26
CA SER A 41 -14.03 23.34 -13.37
C SER A 41 -15.40 23.08 -14.01
N LEU A 42 -16.45 23.77 -13.56
CA LEU A 42 -17.77 23.69 -14.16
C LEU A 42 -17.75 24.49 -15.47
N ARG A 43 -17.90 23.76 -16.58
CA ARG A 43 -17.92 24.33 -17.93
C ARG A 43 -19.29 24.90 -18.33
N ALA A 44 -20.36 24.17 -17.98
CA ALA A 44 -21.72 24.55 -18.36
C ALA A 44 -22.77 23.95 -17.41
N ALA A 45 -23.81 24.72 -17.17
CA ALA A 45 -25.05 24.30 -16.52
C ALA A 45 -26.21 24.90 -17.29
N ARG A 46 -27.36 24.20 -17.33
CA ARG A 46 -28.53 24.64 -18.10
C ARG A 46 -29.27 25.75 -17.37
N GLU A 47 -29.81 26.70 -18.17
CA GLU A 47 -30.77 27.72 -17.69
C GLU A 47 -30.30 28.55 -16.50
N THR A 48 -28.99 28.78 -16.37
CA THR A 48 -28.39 29.49 -15.23
C THR A 48 -28.75 30.96 -15.17
N HIS A 49 -29.26 31.52 -16.29
CA HIS A 49 -29.71 32.91 -16.37
C HIS A 49 -30.88 33.23 -15.45
N VAL A 50 -31.64 32.22 -15.03
CA VAL A 50 -32.77 32.32 -14.06
C VAL A 50 -32.38 31.98 -12.63
N MET A 51 -31.08 31.77 -12.35
CA MET A 51 -30.55 31.43 -11.03
C MET A 51 -29.83 32.65 -10.43
N PRO A 52 -30.46 33.40 -9.54
CA PRO A 52 -29.85 34.60 -8.96
C PRO A 52 -28.54 34.29 -8.25
N GLY A 53 -27.48 35.03 -8.59
CA GLY A 53 -26.16 34.87 -7.95
C GLY A 53 -25.38 33.61 -8.35
N PHE A 54 -25.86 32.85 -9.34
CA PHE A 54 -25.13 31.67 -9.80
C PHE A 54 -23.90 32.06 -10.61
N ASN A 55 -22.74 31.52 -10.20
CA ASN A 55 -21.48 31.67 -10.91
C ASN A 55 -20.87 30.28 -11.18
N LEU A 56 -20.49 29.99 -12.43
CA LEU A 56 -19.87 28.73 -12.82
C LEU A 56 -18.58 28.44 -12.04
N GLU A 57 -17.79 29.48 -11.79
CA GLU A 57 -16.47 29.36 -11.12
C GLU A 57 -16.58 28.82 -9.70
N ASP A 58 -17.69 29.05 -9.01
CA ASP A 58 -17.92 28.58 -7.62
C ASP A 58 -18.38 27.13 -7.54
N HIS A 59 -18.65 26.49 -8.67
CA HIS A 59 -19.31 25.19 -8.73
C HIS A 59 -18.45 24.09 -9.39
N GLY A 60 -17.13 24.22 -9.40
CA GLY A 60 -16.21 23.16 -9.79
C GLY A 60 -16.27 21.95 -8.85
N LEU A 61 -15.89 20.78 -9.34
CA LEU A 61 -15.73 19.57 -8.51
C LEU A 61 -14.73 19.85 -7.37
N LYS A 62 -14.99 19.33 -6.20
CA LYS A 62 -14.05 19.43 -5.07
C LYS A 62 -12.81 18.61 -5.38
N THR A 63 -11.65 19.23 -5.26
CA THR A 63 -10.34 18.55 -5.42
C THR A 63 -9.92 17.85 -4.13
N VAL A 64 -9.06 16.85 -4.25
CA VAL A 64 -8.30 16.23 -3.18
C VAL A 64 -6.81 16.43 -3.43
N ASN A 65 -6.01 16.44 -2.37
CA ASN A 65 -4.56 16.41 -2.52
C ASN A 65 -4.16 15.18 -3.33
N CYS A 66 -3.37 15.39 -4.38
CA CYS A 66 -2.91 14.34 -5.29
C CYS A 66 -1.43 14.55 -5.57
N VAL A 67 -0.63 13.56 -5.21
CA VAL A 67 0.83 13.57 -5.41
C VAL A 67 1.22 12.34 -6.19
N VAL A 68 2.03 12.51 -7.23
CA VAL A 68 2.67 11.40 -7.94
C VAL A 68 4.11 11.30 -7.43
N TYR A 69 4.42 10.17 -6.82
CA TYR A 69 5.74 9.90 -6.28
C TYR A 69 6.19 8.49 -6.65
N MET A 70 7.36 8.37 -7.26
CA MET A 70 7.93 7.08 -7.71
C MET A 70 6.96 6.22 -8.53
N GLY A 71 6.16 6.83 -9.44
CA GLY A 71 5.18 6.12 -10.27
C GLY A 71 3.86 5.77 -9.57
N LEU A 72 3.76 5.97 -8.26
CA LEU A 72 2.54 5.75 -7.48
C LEU A 72 1.75 7.06 -7.34
N VAL A 73 0.43 6.97 -7.34
CA VAL A 73 -0.48 8.11 -7.14
C VAL A 73 -1.03 8.04 -5.72
N PHE A 74 -0.70 9.04 -4.92
CA PHE A 74 -1.20 9.21 -3.56
C PHE A 74 -2.30 10.25 -3.52
N ILE A 75 -3.34 9.99 -2.74
CA ILE A 75 -4.43 10.94 -2.49
C ILE A 75 -4.63 11.14 -0.98
N ASN A 76 -4.98 12.38 -0.59
CA ASN A 76 -5.40 12.69 0.77
C ASN A 76 -6.57 13.66 0.74
N CYS A 77 -7.68 13.28 1.39
CA CYS A 77 -8.88 14.12 1.47
C CYS A 77 -8.73 15.31 2.42
N ASP A 78 -7.74 15.30 3.32
CA ASP A 78 -7.39 16.48 4.12
C ASP A 78 -6.55 17.44 3.28
N LEU A 79 -7.13 18.56 2.91
CA LEU A 79 -6.46 19.61 2.14
C LEU A 79 -5.33 20.33 2.92
N LYS A 80 -5.25 20.10 4.24
CA LYS A 80 -4.20 20.63 5.11
C LYS A 80 -3.13 19.58 5.44
N ALA A 81 -3.21 18.38 4.85
CA ALA A 81 -2.21 17.34 5.04
C ALA A 81 -0.80 17.86 4.73
N GLY A 82 0.19 17.39 5.48
CA GLY A 82 1.59 17.73 5.30
C GLY A 82 2.16 17.21 3.97
N ASP A 83 3.43 17.52 3.73
CA ASP A 83 4.15 17.10 2.52
C ASP A 83 4.46 15.59 2.57
N LEU A 84 3.79 14.83 1.72
CA LEU A 84 4.02 13.39 1.58
C LEU A 84 5.46 13.07 1.17
N VAL A 85 6.03 13.83 0.22
CA VAL A 85 7.37 13.55 -0.31
C VAL A 85 8.43 13.68 0.79
N ALA A 86 8.32 14.74 1.62
CA ALA A 86 9.18 14.91 2.78
C ALA A 86 9.03 13.77 3.81
N SER A 87 7.81 13.26 3.98
CA SER A 87 7.54 12.14 4.90
C SER A 87 8.14 10.81 4.43
N LEU A 88 8.41 10.66 3.14
CA LEU A 88 8.95 9.46 2.53
C LEU A 88 10.46 9.55 2.20
N ASP A 89 11.14 10.62 2.64
CA ASP A 89 12.55 10.86 2.29
C ASP A 89 13.48 9.73 2.78
N ASN A 90 13.21 9.18 3.96
CA ASN A 90 13.99 8.09 4.55
C ASN A 90 13.94 6.77 3.77
N ILE A 91 12.90 6.54 2.98
CA ILE A 91 12.71 5.33 2.19
C ILE A 91 12.98 5.55 0.71
N LYS A 92 13.34 6.76 0.32
CA LYS A 92 13.51 7.19 -1.07
C LYS A 92 14.54 6.36 -1.82
N GLU A 93 15.73 6.16 -1.24
CA GLU A 93 16.80 5.41 -1.90
C GLU A 93 16.43 3.93 -2.08
N PRO A 94 16.08 3.19 -1.02
CA PRO A 94 15.76 1.76 -1.16
C PRO A 94 14.50 1.51 -2.00
N LEU A 95 13.48 2.35 -1.94
CA LEU A 95 12.29 2.20 -2.78
C LEU A 95 12.58 2.62 -4.23
N GLY A 96 13.38 3.67 -4.44
CA GLY A 96 13.77 4.17 -5.76
C GLY A 96 14.52 3.14 -6.59
N ALA A 97 15.27 2.24 -5.94
CA ALA A 97 16.02 1.16 -6.58
C ALA A 97 15.18 0.28 -7.51
N TYR A 98 13.90 0.12 -7.22
CA TYR A 98 12.98 -0.72 -8.00
C TYR A 98 12.41 -0.03 -9.24
N ASP A 99 12.65 1.27 -9.42
CA ASP A 99 12.19 2.07 -10.58
C ASP A 99 10.71 1.86 -10.93
N LEU A 100 9.85 1.99 -9.91
CA LEU A 100 8.40 1.76 -10.07
C LEU A 100 7.76 2.69 -11.11
N ALA A 101 8.36 3.85 -11.37
CA ALA A 101 7.88 4.79 -12.39
C ALA A 101 7.94 4.21 -13.82
N ASN A 102 8.90 3.32 -14.08
CA ASN A 102 9.07 2.63 -15.35
C ASN A 102 8.65 1.15 -15.28
N ALA A 103 8.19 0.68 -14.14
CA ALA A 103 7.64 -0.67 -14.00
C ALA A 103 6.27 -0.79 -14.69
N LYS A 104 5.84 -2.01 -14.94
CA LYS A 104 4.48 -2.29 -15.40
C LYS A 104 3.73 -3.18 -14.43
N VAL A 105 2.43 -3.05 -14.41
CA VAL A 105 1.53 -3.96 -13.70
C VAL A 105 1.48 -5.27 -14.48
N ALA A 106 1.98 -6.34 -13.85
CA ALA A 106 1.87 -7.70 -14.37
C ALA A 106 0.49 -8.30 -14.06
N HIS A 107 -0.01 -8.08 -12.86
CA HIS A 107 -1.31 -8.59 -12.43
C HIS A 107 -1.92 -7.71 -11.33
N ARG A 108 -3.26 -7.81 -11.19
CA ARG A 108 -4.01 -7.18 -10.11
C ARG A 108 -5.11 -8.13 -9.65
N ASN A 109 -5.26 -8.28 -8.34
CA ASN A 109 -6.36 -9.03 -7.74
C ASN A 109 -6.91 -8.30 -6.53
N SER A 110 -8.17 -8.57 -6.16
CA SER A 110 -8.83 -7.99 -4.99
C SER A 110 -9.56 -9.09 -4.23
N TYR A 111 -9.32 -9.12 -2.92
CA TYR A 111 -9.88 -10.09 -1.98
C TYR A 111 -10.82 -9.35 -1.03
N ARG A 112 -12.08 -9.78 -0.95
CA ARG A 112 -13.05 -9.24 -0.01
C ARG A 112 -12.92 -9.98 1.32
N VAL A 113 -12.45 -9.28 2.35
CA VAL A 113 -12.27 -9.81 3.71
C VAL A 113 -13.40 -9.33 4.61
N ASN A 114 -14.02 -10.25 5.35
CA ASN A 114 -15.10 -9.95 6.29
C ASN A 114 -14.54 -9.51 7.65
N ALA A 115 -13.86 -8.37 7.65
CA ALA A 115 -13.23 -7.79 8.83
C ALA A 115 -13.12 -6.27 8.72
N ASN A 116 -12.97 -5.61 9.87
CA ASN A 116 -12.57 -4.21 9.93
C ASN A 116 -11.16 -4.05 9.36
N TRP A 117 -10.92 -2.96 8.65
CA TRP A 117 -9.63 -2.67 8.02
C TRP A 117 -8.44 -2.69 8.98
N LYS A 118 -8.65 -2.32 10.26
CA LYS A 118 -7.57 -2.35 11.26
C LYS A 118 -7.10 -3.78 11.51
N LEU A 119 -8.03 -4.75 11.64
CA LEU A 119 -7.64 -6.15 11.82
C LEU A 119 -6.85 -6.70 10.63
N ALA A 120 -7.20 -6.27 9.41
CA ALA A 120 -6.47 -6.67 8.20
C ALA A 120 -5.07 -6.02 8.14
N VAL A 121 -4.95 -4.75 8.51
CA VAL A 121 -3.66 -4.05 8.59
C VAL A 121 -2.81 -4.58 9.75
N GLU A 122 -3.41 -4.83 10.90
CA GLU A 122 -2.73 -5.42 12.06
C GLU A 122 -2.13 -6.79 11.74
N ASN A 123 -2.88 -7.63 11.02
CA ASN A 123 -2.37 -8.93 10.54
C ASN A 123 -1.17 -8.76 9.59
N TYR A 124 -1.20 -7.78 8.67
CA TYR A 124 -0.08 -7.50 7.78
C TYR A 124 1.19 -7.06 8.53
N LEU A 125 1.04 -6.30 9.60
CA LEU A 125 2.14 -5.65 10.34
C LEU A 125 2.86 -6.59 11.34
N GLU A 126 2.50 -7.86 11.41
CA GLU A 126 3.15 -8.83 12.28
C GLU A 126 3.37 -10.16 11.57
N CYS A 127 4.31 -10.95 12.04
CA CYS A 127 4.60 -12.30 11.50
C CYS A 127 4.58 -13.38 12.59
N TYR A 128 3.93 -13.12 13.72
CA TYR A 128 3.76 -14.11 14.78
C TYR A 128 2.91 -15.30 14.33
N HIS A 129 1.93 -15.03 13.44
CA HIS A 129 1.09 -16.06 12.81
C HIS A 129 1.77 -16.78 11.64
N CYS A 130 2.81 -16.20 11.02
CA CYS A 130 3.35 -16.70 9.75
C CYS A 130 3.84 -18.15 9.83
N ALA A 131 4.48 -18.54 10.92
CA ALA A 131 5.00 -19.91 11.09
C ALA A 131 3.90 -20.98 11.09
N THR A 132 2.70 -20.63 11.54
CA THR A 132 1.56 -21.54 11.67
C THR A 132 0.59 -21.47 10.52
N SER A 133 0.45 -20.31 9.90
CA SER A 133 -0.58 -20.04 8.89
C SER A 133 -0.06 -20.12 7.46
N HIS A 134 1.22 -19.80 7.20
CA HIS A 134 1.78 -19.63 5.87
C HIS A 134 2.94 -20.60 5.60
N ARG A 135 2.62 -21.85 5.35
CA ARG A 135 3.68 -22.88 5.15
C ARG A 135 4.67 -22.54 4.02
N ALA A 136 4.16 -22.01 2.93
CA ALA A 136 4.99 -21.66 1.76
C ALA A 136 5.89 -20.46 2.07
N TYR A 137 5.33 -19.38 2.61
CA TYR A 137 6.05 -18.19 3.04
C TYR A 137 7.10 -18.51 4.11
N ALA A 138 6.69 -19.21 5.18
CA ALA A 138 7.53 -19.56 6.31
C ALA A 138 8.75 -20.42 5.94
N ARG A 139 8.70 -21.14 4.82
CA ARG A 139 9.82 -21.91 4.31
C ARG A 139 10.93 -21.03 3.76
N LEU A 140 10.59 -19.87 3.21
CA LEU A 140 11.49 -18.98 2.50
C LEU A 140 12.05 -17.87 3.40
N HIS A 141 11.21 -17.31 4.30
CA HIS A 141 11.47 -16.04 4.98
C HIS A 141 11.88 -16.23 6.44
N THR A 142 12.86 -15.44 6.87
CA THR A 142 13.36 -15.44 8.26
C THR A 142 12.41 -14.73 9.21
N LEU A 143 11.54 -13.86 8.74
CA LEU A 143 10.63 -13.02 9.54
C LEU A 143 9.71 -13.81 10.47
N LYS A 144 9.49 -15.10 10.20
CA LYS A 144 8.77 -16.04 11.07
C LYS A 144 9.53 -16.49 12.30
N ASP A 145 10.81 -16.22 12.39
CA ASP A 145 11.69 -16.63 13.49
C ASP A 145 12.09 -15.42 14.35
N LEU A 146 12.36 -15.67 15.63
CA LEU A 146 12.88 -14.66 16.55
C LEU A 146 14.26 -14.18 16.10
N GLU A 147 14.64 -12.96 16.51
CA GLU A 147 15.92 -12.31 16.19
C GLU A 147 17.14 -13.20 16.45
N GLU A 148 17.12 -14.01 17.52
CA GLU A 148 18.19 -14.97 17.83
C GLU A 148 18.50 -15.91 16.65
N LYS A 149 17.49 -16.29 15.85
CA LYS A 149 17.65 -17.18 14.70
C LYS A 149 17.73 -16.42 13.37
N ALA A 150 16.91 -15.39 13.21
CA ALA A 150 16.82 -14.60 12.00
C ALA A 150 18.02 -13.67 11.82
N GLY A 151 18.48 -13.03 12.92
CA GLY A 151 19.50 -12.00 12.91
C GLY A 151 20.80 -12.39 12.19
N PRO A 152 21.40 -13.57 12.40
CA PRO A 152 22.60 -13.99 11.69
C PRO A 152 22.42 -14.07 10.16
N VAL A 153 21.23 -14.43 9.66
CA VAL A 153 20.92 -14.48 8.22
C VAL A 153 20.76 -13.06 7.68
N VAL A 154 20.03 -12.21 8.41
CA VAL A 154 19.82 -10.80 8.07
C VAL A 154 21.15 -10.05 8.05
N ALA A 155 21.98 -10.18 9.10
CA ALA A 155 23.28 -9.54 9.16
C ALA A 155 24.19 -9.91 7.95
N LYS A 156 24.26 -11.20 7.61
CA LYS A 156 25.01 -11.68 6.45
C LYS A 156 24.48 -11.13 5.13
N MET A 157 23.17 -10.96 5.00
CA MET A 157 22.54 -10.30 3.85
C MET A 157 22.93 -8.83 3.80
N LEU A 158 22.80 -8.09 4.91
CA LEU A 158 23.06 -6.65 4.98
C LEU A 158 24.53 -6.30 4.71
N GLU A 159 25.49 -7.09 5.20
CA GLU A 159 26.92 -6.90 4.96
C GLU A 159 27.31 -6.79 3.48
N ARG A 160 26.51 -7.41 2.60
CA ARG A 160 26.78 -7.47 1.16
C ARG A 160 25.72 -6.79 0.29
N SER A 161 24.61 -6.35 0.86
CA SER A 161 23.47 -5.85 0.09
C SER A 161 23.83 -4.71 -0.86
N ASP A 162 24.50 -3.66 -0.38
CA ASP A 162 24.89 -2.51 -1.22
C ASP A 162 25.87 -2.91 -2.32
N GLU A 163 26.81 -3.81 -2.04
CA GLU A 163 27.77 -4.29 -3.01
C GLU A 163 27.09 -5.14 -4.11
N ILE A 164 26.27 -6.10 -3.71
CA ILE A 164 25.62 -7.06 -4.62
C ILE A 164 24.53 -6.36 -5.45
N THR A 165 23.66 -5.60 -4.81
CA THR A 165 22.58 -4.89 -5.52
C THR A 165 23.11 -3.68 -6.30
N GLY A 166 24.21 -3.09 -5.84
CA GLY A 166 24.77 -1.86 -6.37
C GLY A 166 23.95 -0.61 -6.02
N ILE A 167 23.07 -0.70 -5.03
CA ILE A 167 22.15 0.37 -4.61
C ILE A 167 22.50 0.81 -3.19
N PRO A 168 22.99 2.05 -2.97
CA PRO A 168 23.21 2.57 -1.63
C PRO A 168 21.92 2.57 -0.79
N GLY A 169 22.01 2.14 0.45
CA GLY A 169 20.89 2.10 1.39
C GLY A 169 20.13 0.77 1.41
N MET A 170 20.44 -0.18 0.53
CA MET A 170 19.85 -1.53 0.61
C MET A 170 20.36 -2.33 1.81
N SER A 171 21.49 -1.96 2.38
CA SER A 171 22.02 -2.52 3.63
C SER A 171 21.32 -2.04 4.90
N LYS A 172 20.39 -1.10 4.80
CA LYS A 172 19.59 -0.67 5.96
C LYS A 172 18.56 -1.74 6.33
N GLU A 173 18.64 -2.20 7.57
CA GLU A 173 17.69 -3.16 8.11
C GLU A 173 16.31 -2.56 8.33
N HIS A 174 16.26 -1.36 8.91
CA HIS A 174 15.04 -0.73 9.37
C HIS A 174 15.12 0.78 9.37
N THR A 175 14.02 1.45 9.01
CA THR A 175 13.85 2.90 9.11
C THR A 175 12.43 3.21 9.55
N GLU A 176 12.29 3.85 10.70
CA GLU A 176 11.02 4.33 11.23
C GLU A 176 10.93 5.84 11.15
N ILE A 177 9.76 6.36 10.80
CA ILE A 177 9.54 7.81 10.72
C ILE A 177 8.26 8.29 11.38
N TYR A 178 7.39 7.41 11.85
CA TYR A 178 6.10 7.82 12.38
C TYR A 178 6.05 8.06 13.90
N LEU A 179 7.07 7.64 14.65
CA LEU A 179 7.12 7.90 16.09
C LEU A 179 7.71 9.26 16.44
N ASP A 180 8.67 9.76 15.67
CA ASP A 180 9.40 10.99 15.93
C ASP A 180 8.97 12.16 15.03
N ALA A 181 8.05 11.95 14.08
CA ALA A 181 7.63 13.01 13.17
C ALA A 181 6.78 14.06 13.89
N PRO A 182 7.14 15.37 13.83
CA PRO A 182 6.36 16.45 14.43
C PRO A 182 4.96 16.57 13.83
N SER A 183 4.75 16.04 12.62
CA SER A 183 3.45 15.90 11.98
C SER A 183 3.15 14.42 11.81
N PHE A 184 2.29 13.87 12.61
CA PHE A 184 1.77 12.50 12.48
C PHE A 184 0.95 12.26 11.19
N GLY A 185 1.14 13.08 10.17
CA GLY A 185 0.37 13.03 8.94
C GLY A 185 0.58 11.77 8.11
N THR A 186 1.73 11.12 8.24
CA THR A 186 2.08 9.96 7.41
C THR A 186 2.68 8.86 8.27
N CYS A 187 2.09 7.67 8.19
CA CYS A 187 2.63 6.45 8.78
C CYS A 187 3.48 5.77 7.69
N ALA A 188 4.80 5.79 7.84
CA ALA A 188 5.71 5.22 6.85
C ALA A 188 6.95 4.62 7.51
N HIS A 189 7.34 3.44 7.07
CA HIS A 189 8.60 2.80 7.45
C HIS A 189 9.10 1.87 6.34
N THR A 190 10.35 1.42 6.47
CA THR A 190 10.88 0.32 5.69
C THR A 190 11.59 -0.67 6.60
N MET A 191 11.52 -1.94 6.25
CA MET A 191 12.23 -3.03 6.89
C MET A 191 12.84 -3.95 5.84
N ARG A 192 14.03 -4.49 6.12
CA ARG A 192 14.67 -5.52 5.32
C ARG A 192 14.75 -6.81 6.12
N TYR A 193 14.45 -7.93 5.49
CA TYR A 193 14.58 -9.24 6.10
C TYR A 193 15.15 -10.26 5.11
N GLY A 194 15.83 -11.27 5.65
CA GLY A 194 16.54 -12.27 4.86
C GLY A 194 15.64 -13.41 4.40
N LEU A 195 16.02 -14.00 3.28
CA LEU A 195 15.56 -15.32 2.87
C LEU A 195 16.56 -16.37 3.38
N PHE A 196 16.06 -17.57 3.70
CA PHE A 196 16.94 -18.67 4.09
C PHE A 196 17.89 -19.08 2.95
N ASP A 197 19.04 -19.63 3.29
CA ASP A 197 20.05 -20.06 2.32
C ASP A 197 19.45 -20.94 1.20
N GLY A 198 19.77 -20.59 -0.04
CA GLY A 198 19.29 -21.27 -1.24
C GLY A 198 18.04 -20.63 -1.88
N PHE A 199 17.45 -19.62 -1.26
CA PHE A 199 16.34 -18.85 -1.80
C PHE A 199 16.79 -17.41 -2.12
N VAL A 200 16.32 -16.84 -3.23
CA VAL A 200 16.76 -15.53 -3.70
C VAL A 200 15.58 -14.57 -3.94
N THR A 201 14.35 -15.08 -4.04
CA THR A 201 13.14 -14.28 -4.21
C THR A 201 11.93 -14.95 -3.55
N GLY A 202 10.84 -14.21 -3.39
CA GLY A 202 9.58 -14.71 -2.87
C GLY A 202 8.75 -15.42 -3.93
N SER A 203 9.10 -16.64 -4.27
CA SER A 203 8.37 -17.46 -5.25
C SER A 203 8.01 -18.82 -4.68
N LYS A 204 7.33 -19.65 -5.47
CA LYS A 204 6.93 -21.00 -5.08
C LYS A 204 8.09 -21.87 -4.61
N ASP A 205 9.26 -21.70 -5.20
CA ASP A 205 10.47 -22.47 -4.88
C ASP A 205 11.68 -21.62 -4.50
N GLY A 206 11.49 -20.27 -4.37
CA GLY A 206 12.53 -19.31 -4.02
C GLY A 206 13.48 -18.96 -5.16
N ARG A 207 13.15 -19.34 -6.40
CA ARG A 207 13.92 -19.00 -7.61
C ARG A 207 13.36 -17.79 -8.32
N PRO A 208 14.19 -17.09 -9.15
CA PRO A 208 13.75 -15.96 -9.95
C PRO A 208 12.51 -16.26 -10.80
N VAL A 209 11.57 -15.32 -10.85
CA VAL A 209 10.32 -15.43 -11.62
C VAL A 209 10.14 -14.31 -12.65
N ALA A 210 11.01 -13.28 -12.61
CA ALA A 210 11.03 -12.20 -13.57
C ALA A 210 12.44 -11.61 -13.70
N PRO A 211 12.72 -10.74 -14.68
CA PRO A 211 13.95 -9.96 -14.74
C PRO A 211 14.07 -9.00 -13.57
N LEU A 212 15.31 -8.75 -13.10
CA LEU A 212 15.62 -7.82 -12.03
C LEU A 212 14.98 -6.44 -12.27
N MET A 213 14.43 -5.85 -11.21
CA MET A 213 13.78 -4.55 -11.21
C MET A 213 14.78 -3.40 -11.23
N GLY A 214 14.41 -2.31 -11.89
CA GLY A 214 15.12 -1.04 -11.83
C GLY A 214 16.62 -1.15 -12.07
N ASP A 215 17.39 -0.62 -11.13
CA ASP A 215 18.85 -0.59 -11.15
C ASP A 215 19.51 -1.76 -10.40
N ILE A 216 18.71 -2.68 -9.85
CA ILE A 216 19.21 -3.85 -9.10
C ILE A 216 19.99 -4.77 -10.02
N LYS A 217 21.21 -5.15 -9.60
CA LYS A 217 22.17 -5.91 -10.44
C LYS A 217 22.18 -7.39 -10.14
N ASP A 218 21.86 -7.80 -8.90
CA ASP A 218 21.87 -9.20 -8.48
C ASP A 218 21.03 -9.39 -7.22
N TYR A 219 20.85 -10.64 -6.81
CA TYR A 219 20.10 -11.05 -5.64
C TYR A 219 20.99 -11.07 -4.39
N ASP A 220 20.61 -10.32 -3.36
CA ASP A 220 21.26 -10.31 -2.06
C ASP A 220 20.70 -11.36 -1.06
N GLY A 221 19.60 -12.02 -1.43
CA GLY A 221 18.89 -12.95 -0.56
C GLY A 221 17.99 -12.23 0.43
N GLY A 222 17.57 -11.01 0.12
CA GLY A 222 16.69 -10.19 0.96
C GLY A 222 15.39 -9.80 0.29
N ALA A 223 14.44 -9.39 1.12
CA ALA A 223 13.22 -8.74 0.72
C ALA A 223 13.08 -7.40 1.45
N GLY A 224 12.42 -6.43 0.82
CA GLY A 224 12.10 -5.14 1.42
C GLY A 224 10.60 -5.06 1.69
N ASP A 225 10.24 -4.56 2.86
CA ASP A 225 8.88 -4.20 3.24
C ASP A 225 8.82 -2.69 3.41
N PHE A 226 7.83 -2.05 2.79
CA PHE A 226 7.65 -0.61 2.81
C PHE A 226 6.22 -0.29 3.20
N GLN A 227 6.04 0.49 4.25
CA GLN A 227 4.76 1.11 4.57
C GLN A 227 4.71 2.52 3.99
N LEU A 228 3.73 2.78 3.14
CA LEU A 228 3.54 4.02 2.39
C LEU A 228 2.27 4.77 2.83
N GLY A 229 2.05 4.82 4.13
CA GLY A 229 0.85 5.33 4.75
C GLY A 229 0.07 4.22 5.47
N PRO A 230 -1.07 4.53 6.10
CA PRO A 230 -1.74 3.58 7.01
C PRO A 230 -2.40 2.39 6.30
N LEU A 231 -2.61 2.47 4.98
CA LEU A 231 -3.41 1.49 4.22
C LEU A 231 -2.68 0.95 3.00
N THR A 232 -1.39 1.28 2.83
CA THR A 232 -0.64 0.92 1.63
C THR A 232 0.74 0.40 2.00
N PHE A 233 1.07 -0.77 1.52
CA PHE A 233 2.32 -1.46 1.79
C PHE A 233 2.91 -2.03 0.51
N MET A 234 4.21 -2.25 0.50
CA MET A 234 4.89 -2.93 -0.61
C MET A 234 5.87 -3.96 -0.09
N LEU A 235 5.82 -5.13 -0.70
CA LEU A 235 6.78 -6.22 -0.52
C LEU A 235 7.58 -6.34 -1.80
N ASN A 236 8.88 -6.07 -1.70
CA ASN A 236 9.74 -5.93 -2.86
C ASN A 236 10.85 -6.97 -2.83
N TYR A 237 10.92 -7.75 -3.88
CA TYR A 237 12.03 -8.65 -4.18
C TYR A 237 12.85 -8.07 -5.33
N PRO A 238 14.09 -8.53 -5.55
CA PRO A 238 14.91 -7.99 -6.63
C PRO A 238 14.30 -8.07 -8.04
N ASP A 239 13.39 -9.01 -8.28
CA ASP A 239 12.79 -9.31 -9.59
C ASP A 239 11.32 -8.90 -9.74
N TYR A 240 10.60 -8.62 -8.64
CA TYR A 240 9.23 -8.11 -8.69
C TYR A 240 8.84 -7.41 -7.39
N CYS A 241 7.78 -6.61 -7.47
CA CYS A 241 7.20 -5.92 -6.31
C CYS A 241 5.71 -6.24 -6.19
N VAL A 242 5.21 -6.28 -4.96
CA VAL A 242 3.77 -6.41 -4.67
C VAL A 242 3.32 -5.24 -3.83
N LEU A 243 2.31 -4.50 -4.30
CA LEU A 243 1.65 -3.48 -3.52
C LEU A 243 0.37 -4.06 -2.91
N TYR A 244 0.24 -3.93 -1.62
CA TYR A 244 -0.98 -4.17 -0.85
C TYR A 244 -1.68 -2.84 -0.60
N ARG A 245 -2.98 -2.78 -0.88
CA ARG A 245 -3.84 -1.66 -0.54
C ARG A 245 -5.09 -2.14 0.18
N PHE A 246 -5.26 -1.70 1.42
CA PHE A 246 -6.42 -2.00 2.23
C PHE A 246 -7.48 -0.92 2.03
N LEU A 247 -8.65 -1.28 1.54
CA LEU A 247 -9.75 -0.37 1.24
C LEU A 247 -10.93 -0.65 2.15
N PRO A 248 -11.15 0.15 3.20
CA PRO A 248 -12.32 0.02 4.06
C PRO A 248 -13.60 0.19 3.23
N ARG A 249 -14.51 -0.80 3.30
CA ARG A 249 -15.82 -0.74 2.64
C ARG A 249 -16.94 -0.45 3.64
N SER A 250 -16.78 -1.02 4.83
CA SER A 250 -17.68 -0.79 5.97
C SER A 250 -16.90 -1.03 7.28
N LEU A 251 -17.59 -1.03 8.41
CA LEU A 251 -17.00 -1.41 9.70
C LEU A 251 -16.60 -2.89 9.77
N THR A 252 -17.13 -3.72 8.88
CA THR A 252 -16.99 -5.17 8.89
C THR A 252 -16.52 -5.77 7.57
N GLU A 253 -16.15 -4.93 6.61
CA GLU A 253 -15.66 -5.38 5.29
C GLU A 253 -14.50 -4.52 4.83
N THR A 254 -13.47 -5.17 4.30
CA THR A 254 -12.29 -4.55 3.71
C THR A 254 -11.95 -5.26 2.41
N ASP A 255 -11.63 -4.51 1.35
CA ASP A 255 -10.98 -5.09 0.18
C ASP A 255 -9.46 -5.02 0.38
N MET A 256 -8.78 -6.15 0.28
CA MET A 256 -7.33 -6.23 0.12
C MET A 256 -7.04 -6.32 -1.37
N GLU A 257 -6.51 -5.26 -1.95
CA GLU A 257 -6.08 -5.22 -3.35
C GLU A 257 -4.59 -5.44 -3.42
N LEU A 258 -4.18 -6.41 -4.24
CA LEU A 258 -2.80 -6.70 -4.56
C LEU A 258 -2.50 -6.32 -6.01
N VAL A 259 -1.36 -5.63 -6.20
CA VAL A 259 -0.87 -5.25 -7.52
C VAL A 259 0.57 -5.72 -7.65
N TRP A 260 0.83 -6.61 -8.60
CA TRP A 260 2.17 -7.10 -8.91
C TRP A 260 2.81 -6.26 -10.01
N PHE A 261 4.05 -5.85 -9.77
CA PHE A 261 4.86 -5.10 -10.70
C PHE A 261 6.08 -5.92 -11.12
N VAL A 262 6.39 -5.84 -12.39
CA VAL A 262 7.63 -6.36 -12.99
C VAL A 262 8.31 -5.26 -13.77
N ARG A 263 9.57 -5.45 -14.16
CA ARG A 263 10.31 -4.51 -15.00
C ARG A 263 9.54 -4.16 -16.27
N GLY A 264 9.49 -2.90 -16.63
CA GLY A 264 8.58 -2.39 -17.67
C GLY A 264 8.77 -2.97 -19.06
N ASP A 265 9.97 -3.41 -19.42
CA ASP A 265 10.31 -4.04 -20.69
C ASP A 265 10.12 -5.57 -20.70
N ALA A 266 9.85 -6.20 -19.54
CA ALA A 266 9.64 -7.65 -19.45
C ALA A 266 8.38 -8.07 -20.22
N ILE A 267 8.45 -9.18 -20.93
CA ILE A 267 7.39 -9.71 -21.81
C ILE A 267 6.76 -10.95 -21.16
N GLU A 268 5.45 -10.90 -20.92
CA GLU A 268 4.68 -12.05 -20.43
C GLU A 268 4.79 -13.25 -21.37
N GLY A 269 4.93 -14.44 -20.81
CA GLY A 269 5.12 -15.69 -21.54
C GLY A 269 6.54 -15.90 -22.09
N LYS A 270 7.43 -14.90 -21.93
CA LYS A 270 8.84 -14.99 -22.33
C LYS A 270 9.79 -14.72 -21.16
N ASP A 271 9.63 -13.58 -20.51
CA ASP A 271 10.52 -13.09 -19.45
C ASP A 271 9.92 -13.34 -18.06
N TYR A 272 8.63 -13.53 -17.95
CA TYR A 272 7.90 -13.93 -16.75
C TYR A 272 6.58 -14.63 -17.09
N ASP A 273 6.08 -15.41 -16.14
CA ASP A 273 4.77 -16.00 -16.15
C ASP A 273 3.93 -15.42 -15.00
N VAL A 274 2.69 -15.01 -15.28
CA VAL A 274 1.81 -14.36 -14.29
C VAL A 274 1.51 -15.28 -13.11
N ASP A 275 1.25 -16.57 -13.37
CA ASP A 275 0.91 -17.53 -12.32
C ASP A 275 2.10 -17.77 -11.39
N GLU A 276 3.34 -17.79 -11.92
CA GLU A 276 4.56 -17.93 -11.13
C GLU A 276 4.84 -16.67 -10.29
N VAL A 277 4.73 -15.48 -10.88
CA VAL A 277 4.95 -14.19 -10.19
C VAL A 277 3.93 -13.98 -9.06
N THR A 278 2.69 -14.38 -9.28
CA THR A 278 1.60 -14.14 -8.30
C THR A 278 1.48 -15.23 -7.25
N TRP A 279 2.04 -16.41 -7.49
CA TRP A 279 1.76 -17.62 -6.73
C TRP A 279 1.88 -17.45 -5.21
N LEU A 280 3.01 -16.95 -4.73
CA LEU A 280 3.27 -16.86 -3.28
C LEU A 280 2.26 -15.96 -2.59
N TRP A 281 2.16 -14.71 -3.05
CA TRP A 281 1.33 -13.71 -2.39
C TRP A 281 -0.16 -13.92 -2.61
N HIS A 282 -0.55 -14.55 -3.70
CA HIS A 282 -1.93 -15.01 -3.88
C HIS A 282 -2.34 -16.02 -2.81
N HIS A 283 -1.50 -17.04 -2.56
CA HIS A 283 -1.78 -18.07 -1.56
C HIS A 283 -1.71 -17.50 -0.13
N THR A 284 -0.67 -16.73 0.17
CA THR A 284 -0.52 -16.08 1.50
C THR A 284 -1.74 -15.22 1.82
N THR A 285 -2.21 -14.39 0.87
CA THR A 285 -3.39 -13.53 1.08
C THR A 285 -4.68 -14.33 1.29
N GLN A 286 -4.84 -15.49 0.65
CA GLN A 286 -5.99 -16.36 0.91
C GLN A 286 -5.94 -16.98 2.31
N GLU A 287 -4.76 -17.35 2.78
CA GLU A 287 -4.53 -17.83 4.14
C GLU A 287 -4.79 -16.72 5.17
N ASP A 288 -4.37 -15.47 4.87
CA ASP A 288 -4.66 -14.28 5.68
C ASP A 288 -6.16 -14.00 5.77
N ASP A 289 -6.89 -13.98 4.65
CA ASP A 289 -8.35 -13.79 4.67
C ASP A 289 -9.03 -14.78 5.60
N TYR A 290 -8.59 -16.05 5.56
CA TYR A 290 -9.11 -17.09 6.42
C TYR A 290 -8.91 -16.79 7.91
N ILE A 291 -7.73 -16.36 8.34
CA ILE A 291 -7.44 -16.08 9.77
C ILE A 291 -8.01 -14.75 10.23
N ILE A 292 -7.94 -13.69 9.40
CA ILE A 292 -8.50 -12.36 9.69
C ILE A 292 -10.01 -12.45 9.88
N THR A 293 -10.73 -13.17 9.01
CA THR A 293 -12.19 -13.36 9.13
C THR A 293 -12.56 -14.05 10.44
N ARG A 294 -11.77 -15.02 10.89
CA ARG A 294 -12.01 -15.70 12.18
C ARG A 294 -11.69 -14.82 13.37
N ASN A 295 -10.59 -14.08 13.31
CA ASN A 295 -10.25 -13.09 14.31
C ASN A 295 -11.38 -12.05 14.45
N SER A 296 -11.85 -11.51 13.32
CA SER A 296 -12.98 -10.56 13.28
C SER A 296 -14.22 -11.13 13.98
N ALA A 297 -14.56 -12.38 13.73
CA ALA A 297 -15.70 -13.03 14.40
C ALA A 297 -15.51 -13.13 15.93
N GLY A 298 -14.28 -13.42 16.38
CA GLY A 298 -13.96 -13.48 17.80
C GLY A 298 -13.99 -12.13 18.49
N VAL A 299 -13.38 -11.11 17.90
CA VAL A 299 -13.36 -9.73 18.41
C VAL A 299 -14.77 -9.13 18.54
N ASN A 300 -15.69 -9.50 17.66
CA ASN A 300 -17.09 -9.08 17.77
C ASN A 300 -17.92 -9.83 18.84
N SER A 301 -17.32 -10.79 19.55
CA SER A 301 -17.99 -11.46 20.65
C SER A 301 -18.06 -10.55 21.90
N ARG A 302 -19.19 -10.58 22.60
CA ARG A 302 -19.32 -9.88 23.90
C ARG A 302 -18.37 -10.40 24.99
N PHE A 303 -17.72 -11.52 24.77
CA PHE A 303 -16.76 -12.13 25.69
C PHE A 303 -15.30 -11.91 25.27
N PHE A 304 -15.06 -11.11 24.23
CA PHE A 304 -13.73 -10.78 23.81
C PHE A 304 -13.02 -9.93 24.87
N GLU A 305 -11.83 -10.36 25.24
CA GLU A 305 -10.88 -9.61 26.05
C GLU A 305 -9.54 -9.57 25.28
N PRO A 306 -8.89 -8.38 25.15
CA PRO A 306 -7.63 -8.28 24.44
C PRO A 306 -6.52 -9.03 25.14
N GLY A 307 -5.69 -9.76 24.38
CA GLY A 307 -4.47 -10.40 24.85
C GLY A 307 -3.26 -9.46 24.83
N PRO A 308 -2.12 -9.88 25.39
CA PRO A 308 -0.86 -9.15 25.30
C PRO A 308 -0.24 -9.31 23.92
N TYR A 309 0.48 -8.29 23.46
CA TYR A 309 1.31 -8.35 22.25
C TYR A 309 2.64 -9.05 22.52
N HIS A 310 3.16 -9.75 21.52
CA HIS A 310 4.51 -10.29 21.53
C HIS A 310 5.52 -9.18 21.29
N THR A 311 6.56 -9.08 22.11
CA THR A 311 7.49 -7.94 22.10
C THR A 311 8.35 -7.82 20.86
N GLU A 312 8.68 -8.93 20.18
CA GLU A 312 9.47 -8.92 18.94
C GLU A 312 8.56 -8.97 17.70
N PHE A 313 7.76 -10.02 17.55
CA PHE A 313 6.98 -10.22 16.34
C PHE A 313 5.92 -9.15 16.07
N GLU A 314 5.41 -8.51 17.13
CA GLU A 314 4.33 -7.51 17.02
C GLU A 314 4.81 -6.08 17.37
N ALA A 315 6.13 -5.82 17.30
CA ALA A 315 6.69 -4.50 17.59
C ALA A 315 6.18 -3.44 16.61
N THR A 316 6.19 -3.72 15.31
CA THR A 316 5.71 -2.82 14.24
C THR A 316 4.21 -2.56 14.38
N LEU A 317 3.44 -3.58 14.75
CA LEU A 317 2.02 -3.46 15.06
C LEU A 317 1.78 -2.49 16.23
N GLN A 318 2.54 -2.59 17.32
CA GLN A 318 2.42 -1.69 18.47
C GLN A 318 2.73 -0.23 18.11
N GLN A 319 3.71 -0.01 17.23
CA GLN A 319 4.03 1.32 16.70
C GLN A 319 2.86 1.88 15.88
N PHE A 320 2.29 1.08 14.99
CA PHE A 320 1.10 1.47 14.21
C PHE A 320 -0.09 1.85 15.11
N ILE A 321 -0.37 1.07 16.14
CA ILE A 321 -1.44 1.35 17.09
C ILE A 321 -1.18 2.67 17.83
N SER A 322 0.04 2.92 18.26
CA SER A 322 0.42 4.17 18.92
C SER A 322 0.21 5.37 18.01
N TRP A 323 0.63 5.27 16.75
CA TRP A 323 0.37 6.29 15.72
C TRP A 323 -1.14 6.50 15.50
N TYR A 324 -1.90 5.42 15.36
CA TYR A 324 -3.35 5.48 15.12
C TYR A 324 -4.09 6.18 16.28
N LEU A 325 -3.80 5.80 17.52
CA LEU A 325 -4.42 6.39 18.70
C LEU A 325 -4.08 7.90 18.82
N HIS A 326 -2.82 8.26 18.58
CA HIS A 326 -2.42 9.66 18.58
C HIS A 326 -3.15 10.48 17.50
N SER A 327 -3.25 9.95 16.27
CA SER A 327 -3.97 10.58 15.17
C SER A 327 -5.47 10.74 15.48
N LEU A 328 -6.06 9.77 16.16
CA LEU A 328 -7.46 9.80 16.59
C LEU A 328 -7.68 10.88 17.68
N GLU A 329 -6.82 10.96 18.69
CA GLU A 329 -6.87 11.98 19.74
C GLU A 329 -6.77 13.40 19.16
N GLN A 330 -5.86 13.62 18.23
CA GLN A 330 -5.74 14.92 17.53
C GLN A 330 -7.02 15.27 16.76
N SER A 331 -7.59 14.30 16.03
CA SER A 331 -8.83 14.50 15.26
C SER A 331 -10.01 14.84 16.15
N LEU A 332 -10.15 14.16 17.29
CA LEU A 332 -11.22 14.43 18.27
C LEU A 332 -11.04 15.78 18.97
N SER A 333 -9.82 16.19 19.25
CA SER A 333 -9.50 17.47 19.88
C SER A 333 -9.70 18.67 18.93
N ALA A 334 -9.61 18.45 17.63
CA ALA A 334 -9.81 19.46 16.59
C ALA A 334 -11.27 19.56 16.11
N ALA A 335 -12.16 18.66 16.56
CA ALA A 335 -13.58 18.74 16.26
C ALA A 335 -14.23 19.94 16.96
N PRO A 336 -15.04 20.77 16.24
CA PRO A 336 -15.67 21.97 16.78
C PRO A 336 -16.72 21.71 17.84
#